data_a92a221ddf5739dc62a57fcdc1089081
#
_entry.id   a92a221ddf5739dc62a57fcdc1089081
#
_cell.length_a   1.000
_cell.length_b   1.000
_cell.length_c   1.000
_cell.angle_alpha   90.00
_cell.angle_beta   90.00
_cell.angle_gamma   90.00
#
_symmetry.space_group_name_H-M   'P 1'
#
loop_
_entity.id
_entity.type
_entity.pdbx_description
1 polymer ?
#
loop_
_entity_poly.entity_id
_entity_poly.type
_entity_poly.pdbx_seq_one_letter_code
_entity_poly.pdbx_strand_id
1 'polypeptide(L)'
;SDPEGLLYRRVEQSLLPDTIYGVDSGGDPAEIPNLTYEQFKAFHERYYHPSNALIYFYGDDDPEERLRFLDNYLKDFERQEIALPDGQQPPFPEPRRVVYHYASGDSDDAGRSMITVNWVVGDVLNTDDTLALSVLSHILIGTPASPLRKALIDSGLGEDLVGGGMEMDVREVYFSTGLKGVAQENVDRVETLLLDTLKSLADEGIDPEMVEASMNTLEFSLRENNTGSYPRGLILMLRALRTWLYGGDPVVPLAFEARLSTLKERLEGNPRFFEDMIRRHFLDNSHRITVIMEPDPELGAQLEARERARLDEIRAGMSEDELRRVQEEMQTLKRMQETPDPPEALATIPSLKLEDLDPKIKTIPCEEVSLAETTTLYHDLFTNGIVYLDLGFDMFSLPQDYLPYVNLFSRALLET
;
A
#
# COMPACT_ATOMS: atom_id res chain seq x y z
N SER A 1 -12.21 12.37 -11.00
CA SER A 1 -11.23 11.27 -10.91
C SER A 1 -10.05 11.78 -10.12
N ASP A 2 -9.53 10.99 -9.21
CA ASP A 2 -8.32 11.28 -8.45
C ASP A 2 -7.09 11.13 -9.36
N PRO A 3 -6.34 12.22 -9.68
CA PRO A 3 -5.19 12.16 -10.58
C PRO A 3 -4.04 11.30 -10.03
N GLU A 4 -3.81 11.30 -8.70
CA GLU A 4 -2.79 10.46 -8.08
C GLU A 4 -3.16 8.98 -8.16
N GLY A 5 -4.41 8.61 -7.87
CA GLY A 5 -4.89 7.25 -8.06
C GLY A 5 -4.82 6.77 -9.51
N LEU A 6 -5.01 7.69 -10.48
CA LEU A 6 -4.79 7.38 -11.89
C LEU A 6 -3.31 7.16 -12.19
N LEU A 7 -2.41 7.98 -11.64
CA LEU A 7 -0.96 7.81 -11.80
C LEU A 7 -0.51 6.43 -11.30
N TYR A 8 -0.92 6.01 -10.10
CA TYR A 8 -0.56 4.69 -9.54
C TYR A 8 -0.98 3.55 -10.47
N ARG A 9 -2.22 3.56 -10.96
CA ARG A 9 -2.68 2.56 -11.94
C ARG A 9 -1.86 2.57 -13.22
N ARG A 10 -1.53 3.75 -13.75
CA ARG A 10 -0.72 3.87 -14.99
C ARG A 10 0.71 3.42 -14.77
N VAL A 11 1.30 3.65 -13.61
CA VAL A 11 2.61 3.13 -13.24
C VAL A 11 2.59 1.60 -13.28
N GLU A 12 1.67 0.95 -12.58
CA GLU A 12 1.57 -0.50 -12.50
C GLU A 12 1.34 -1.12 -13.87
N GLN A 13 0.34 -0.63 -14.63
CA GLN A 13 0.06 -1.07 -16.00
C GLN A 13 1.23 -0.90 -16.95
N SER A 14 2.04 0.15 -16.77
CA SER A 14 3.17 0.43 -17.65
C SER A 14 4.42 -0.36 -17.27
N LEU A 15 4.61 -0.69 -15.98
CA LEU A 15 5.71 -1.52 -15.50
C LEU A 15 5.49 -3.00 -15.81
N LEU A 16 4.23 -3.48 -15.74
CA LEU A 16 3.85 -4.88 -15.76
C LEU A 16 2.82 -5.19 -16.87
N PRO A 17 3.01 -4.68 -18.12
CA PRO A 17 1.99 -4.72 -19.17
C PRO A 17 1.64 -6.14 -19.64
N ASP A 18 2.54 -7.11 -19.49
CA ASP A 18 2.35 -8.50 -19.97
C ASP A 18 1.81 -9.43 -18.87
N THR A 19 1.41 -8.87 -17.72
CA THR A 19 0.87 -9.59 -16.56
C THR A 19 -0.60 -9.25 -16.32
N ILE A 20 -1.22 -9.88 -15.30
CA ILE A 20 -2.56 -9.52 -14.84
C ILE A 20 -2.66 -8.07 -14.33
N TYR A 21 -1.54 -7.45 -13.98
CA TYR A 21 -1.44 -6.06 -13.52
C TYR A 21 -1.40 -5.04 -14.68
N GLY A 22 -1.28 -5.51 -15.92
CA GLY A 22 -1.42 -4.67 -17.12
C GLY A 22 -2.83 -4.13 -17.34
N VAL A 23 -3.80 -4.59 -16.56
CA VAL A 23 -5.21 -4.15 -16.59
C VAL A 23 -5.68 -3.72 -15.21
N ASP A 24 -6.74 -2.91 -15.15
CA ASP A 24 -7.36 -2.50 -13.88
C ASP A 24 -8.22 -3.65 -13.33
N SER A 25 -7.92 -4.12 -12.11
CA SER A 25 -8.69 -5.19 -11.45
C SER A 25 -10.15 -4.80 -11.16
N GLY A 26 -10.43 -3.51 -10.99
CA GLY A 26 -11.79 -2.96 -10.86
C GLY A 26 -12.56 -2.91 -12.16
N GLY A 27 -11.88 -3.13 -13.28
CA GLY A 27 -12.42 -3.04 -14.64
C GLY A 27 -12.54 -1.61 -15.17
N ASP A 28 -12.57 -1.48 -16.49
CA ASP A 28 -12.82 -0.21 -17.15
C ASP A 28 -14.35 0.02 -17.25
N PRO A 29 -14.90 1.11 -16.68
CA PRO A 29 -16.32 1.44 -16.79
C PRO A 29 -16.84 1.52 -18.23
N ALA A 30 -15.97 1.82 -19.20
CA ALA A 30 -16.33 1.84 -20.61
C ALA A 30 -16.50 0.43 -21.19
N GLU A 31 -15.79 -0.58 -20.65
CA GLU A 31 -15.79 -1.97 -21.11
C GLU A 31 -16.76 -2.88 -20.35
N ILE A 32 -17.00 -2.61 -19.05
CA ILE A 32 -17.90 -3.41 -18.21
C ILE A 32 -19.26 -3.67 -18.86
N PRO A 33 -19.91 -2.68 -19.52
CA PRO A 33 -21.19 -2.91 -20.18
C PRO A 33 -21.14 -3.86 -21.39
N ASN A 34 -19.95 -4.15 -21.91
CA ASN A 34 -19.75 -5.06 -23.04
C ASN A 34 -19.70 -6.55 -22.61
N LEU A 35 -19.61 -6.82 -21.29
CA LEU A 35 -19.63 -8.18 -20.75
C LEU A 35 -21.04 -8.78 -20.83
N THR A 36 -21.11 -10.03 -21.28
CA THR A 36 -22.38 -10.78 -21.21
C THR A 36 -22.53 -11.45 -19.85
N TYR A 37 -23.77 -11.76 -19.47
CA TYR A 37 -24.05 -12.52 -18.25
C TYR A 37 -23.36 -13.89 -18.25
N GLU A 38 -23.29 -14.55 -19.39
CA GLU A 38 -22.64 -15.85 -19.56
C GLU A 38 -21.13 -15.74 -19.31
N GLN A 39 -20.48 -14.70 -19.82
CA GLN A 39 -19.05 -14.45 -19.56
C GLN A 39 -18.81 -14.20 -18.08
N PHE A 40 -19.61 -13.34 -17.46
CA PHE A 40 -19.53 -13.05 -16.02
C PHE A 40 -19.71 -14.32 -15.18
N LYS A 41 -20.74 -15.11 -15.47
CA LYS A 41 -21.04 -16.36 -14.77
C LYS A 41 -19.92 -17.40 -14.95
N ALA A 42 -19.43 -17.58 -16.17
CA ALA A 42 -18.35 -18.53 -16.45
C ALA A 42 -17.04 -18.14 -15.74
N PHE A 43 -16.73 -16.83 -15.64
CA PHE A 43 -15.59 -16.33 -14.88
C PHE A 43 -15.75 -16.66 -13.38
N HIS A 44 -16.93 -16.39 -12.82
CA HIS A 44 -17.22 -16.70 -11.42
C HIS A 44 -17.11 -18.20 -11.14
N GLU A 45 -17.76 -19.06 -11.95
CA GLU A 45 -17.71 -20.52 -11.79
C GLU A 45 -16.30 -21.10 -11.88
N ARG A 46 -15.43 -20.48 -12.71
CA ARG A 46 -14.06 -20.93 -12.88
C ARG A 46 -13.16 -20.54 -11.72
N TYR A 47 -13.22 -19.29 -11.25
CA TYR A 47 -12.22 -18.73 -10.32
C TYR A 47 -12.69 -18.67 -8.87
N TYR A 48 -14.01 -18.59 -8.61
CA TYR A 48 -14.59 -18.56 -7.27
C TYR A 48 -14.91 -19.97 -6.78
N HIS A 49 -13.88 -20.79 -6.71
CA HIS A 49 -13.97 -22.18 -6.26
C HIS A 49 -13.05 -22.37 -5.03
N PRO A 50 -13.45 -23.23 -4.04
CA PRO A 50 -12.61 -23.46 -2.84
C PRO A 50 -11.18 -23.90 -3.15
N SER A 51 -10.95 -24.60 -4.28
CA SER A 51 -9.58 -24.98 -4.70
C SER A 51 -8.70 -23.78 -5.09
N ASN A 52 -9.27 -22.59 -5.29
CA ASN A 52 -8.58 -21.33 -5.58
C ASN A 52 -8.65 -20.36 -4.39
N ALA A 53 -9.07 -20.81 -3.22
CA ALA A 53 -9.20 -19.98 -2.04
C ALA A 53 -8.04 -20.20 -1.08
N LEU A 54 -7.48 -19.10 -0.56
CA LEU A 54 -6.61 -19.10 0.59
C LEU A 54 -7.43 -18.71 1.81
N ILE A 55 -7.44 -19.57 2.84
CA ILE A 55 -8.26 -19.37 4.03
C ILE A 55 -7.35 -19.03 5.20
N TYR A 56 -7.58 -17.87 5.80
CA TYR A 56 -6.81 -17.36 6.93
C TYR A 56 -7.73 -17.12 8.13
N PHE A 57 -7.29 -17.57 9.30
CA PHE A 57 -7.93 -17.31 10.57
C PHE A 57 -6.95 -16.65 11.55
N TYR A 58 -7.44 -15.74 12.33
CA TYR A 58 -6.71 -15.11 13.42
C TYR A 58 -7.62 -14.93 14.63
N GLY A 59 -7.24 -15.49 15.76
CA GLY A 59 -8.01 -15.43 17.00
C GLY A 59 -7.60 -16.55 17.96
N ASP A 60 -8.20 -16.55 19.13
CA ASP A 60 -7.95 -17.49 20.23
C ASP A 60 -9.10 -18.51 20.37
N ASP A 61 -9.73 -18.87 19.26
CA ASP A 61 -10.76 -19.88 19.17
C ASP A 61 -10.17 -21.28 18.92
N ASP A 62 -10.97 -22.33 19.20
CA ASP A 62 -10.54 -23.72 19.03
C ASP A 62 -10.31 -24.05 17.54
N PRO A 63 -9.07 -24.39 17.13
CA PRO A 63 -8.76 -24.71 15.74
C PRO A 63 -9.49 -25.95 15.23
N GLU A 64 -9.84 -26.91 16.08
CA GLU A 64 -10.61 -28.11 15.65
C GLU A 64 -12.06 -27.77 15.34
N GLU A 65 -12.70 -26.89 16.13
CA GLU A 65 -14.04 -26.41 15.82
C GLU A 65 -14.06 -25.64 14.49
N ARG A 66 -13.06 -24.81 14.27
CA ARG A 66 -12.85 -24.08 13.01
C ARG A 66 -12.73 -25.03 11.81
N LEU A 67 -11.93 -26.09 11.93
CA LEU A 67 -11.77 -27.09 10.89
C LEU A 67 -13.07 -27.87 10.61
N ARG A 68 -13.82 -28.25 11.66
CA ARG A 68 -15.13 -28.90 11.51
C ARG A 68 -16.14 -27.99 10.80
N PHE A 69 -16.11 -26.69 11.13
CA PHE A 69 -16.95 -25.71 10.47
C PHE A 69 -16.62 -25.62 8.98
N LEU A 70 -15.35 -25.50 8.62
CA LEU A 70 -14.91 -25.47 7.22
C LEU A 70 -15.28 -26.76 6.49
N ASP A 71 -15.07 -27.93 7.10
CA ASP A 71 -15.39 -29.22 6.47
C ASP A 71 -16.87 -29.30 6.07
N ASN A 72 -17.77 -28.77 6.90
CA ASN A 72 -19.20 -28.73 6.58
C ASN A 72 -19.54 -27.94 5.31
N TYR A 73 -18.76 -26.89 4.99
CA TYR A 73 -18.95 -26.11 3.78
C TYR A 73 -18.19 -26.66 2.58
N LEU A 74 -17.03 -27.29 2.79
CA LEU A 74 -16.13 -27.67 1.72
C LEU A 74 -16.29 -29.10 1.24
N LYS A 75 -16.86 -30.00 2.06
CA LYS A 75 -17.01 -31.45 1.77
C LYS A 75 -17.77 -31.79 0.49
N ASP A 76 -18.63 -30.87 0.01
CA ASP A 76 -19.45 -31.08 -1.19
C ASP A 76 -18.73 -30.61 -2.48
N PHE A 77 -17.50 -30.06 -2.35
CA PHE A 77 -16.70 -29.61 -3.47
C PHE A 77 -15.58 -30.62 -3.78
N GLU A 78 -15.42 -30.95 -5.04
CA GLU A 78 -14.28 -31.73 -5.51
C GLU A 78 -13.10 -30.82 -5.83
N ARG A 79 -11.87 -31.29 -5.55
CA ARG A 79 -10.66 -30.53 -5.88
C ARG A 79 -10.52 -30.34 -7.39
N GLN A 80 -10.29 -29.11 -7.80
CA GLN A 80 -10.08 -28.73 -9.21
C GLN A 80 -8.69 -28.10 -9.37
N GLU A 81 -8.05 -28.33 -10.53
CA GLU A 81 -6.89 -27.56 -10.96
C GLU A 81 -7.37 -26.29 -11.69
N ILE A 82 -7.03 -25.14 -11.12
CA ILE A 82 -7.39 -23.85 -11.70
C ILE A 82 -6.11 -23.22 -12.22
N ALA A 83 -5.99 -23.10 -13.54
CA ALA A 83 -4.88 -22.42 -14.17
C ALA A 83 -5.04 -20.91 -13.96
N LEU A 84 -4.12 -20.34 -13.18
CA LEU A 84 -4.01 -18.90 -12.98
C LEU A 84 -3.05 -18.30 -14.00
N PRO A 85 -3.28 -17.07 -14.48
CA PRO A 85 -2.29 -16.35 -15.26
C PRO A 85 -1.19 -15.84 -14.31
N ASP A 86 -0.13 -16.64 -14.16
CA ASP A 86 0.98 -16.43 -13.21
C ASP A 86 2.27 -15.93 -13.86
N GLY A 87 2.18 -15.46 -15.10
CA GLY A 87 3.34 -14.97 -15.84
C GLY A 87 4.01 -13.79 -15.14
N GLN A 88 5.35 -13.85 -15.03
CA GLN A 88 6.15 -12.71 -14.62
C GLN A 88 6.39 -11.77 -15.80
N GLN A 89 6.52 -10.48 -15.49
CA GLN A 89 6.88 -9.49 -16.49
C GLN A 89 8.32 -9.72 -16.98
N PRO A 90 8.54 -9.97 -18.28
CA PRO A 90 9.90 -10.02 -18.83
C PRO A 90 10.61 -8.67 -18.63
N PRO A 91 11.89 -8.66 -18.26
CA PRO A 91 12.64 -7.40 -18.13
C PRO A 91 12.62 -6.58 -19.41
N PHE A 92 12.53 -5.27 -19.29
CA PHE A 92 12.63 -4.39 -20.44
C PHE A 92 14.06 -4.40 -21.00
N PRO A 93 14.25 -4.43 -22.32
CA PRO A 93 15.58 -4.38 -22.92
C PRO A 93 16.26 -3.01 -22.72
N GLU A 94 15.49 -1.95 -22.55
CA GLU A 94 15.93 -0.58 -22.31
C GLU A 94 14.88 0.19 -21.48
N PRO A 95 15.27 1.27 -20.78
CA PRO A 95 14.34 2.12 -20.07
C PRO A 95 13.27 2.69 -20.99
N ARG A 96 12.03 2.80 -20.48
CA ARG A 96 10.88 3.31 -21.22
C ARG A 96 10.41 4.66 -20.66
N ARG A 97 9.67 5.41 -21.47
CA ARG A 97 9.01 6.65 -21.09
C ARG A 97 7.62 6.71 -21.70
N VAL A 98 6.63 7.07 -20.91
CA VAL A 98 5.23 7.17 -21.34
C VAL A 98 4.60 8.46 -20.80
N VAL A 99 3.68 9.02 -21.57
CA VAL A 99 2.91 10.20 -21.19
C VAL A 99 1.44 9.82 -21.22
N TYR A 100 0.75 10.14 -20.15
CA TYR A 100 -0.70 10.02 -20.02
C TYR A 100 -1.30 11.38 -19.69
N HIS A 101 -2.59 11.54 -19.96
CA HIS A 101 -3.33 12.75 -19.65
C HIS A 101 -4.38 12.49 -18.57
N TYR A 102 -4.63 13.49 -17.74
CA TYR A 102 -5.71 13.48 -16.77
C TYR A 102 -6.60 14.72 -16.91
N ALA A 103 -7.89 14.57 -16.60
CA ALA A 103 -8.83 15.68 -16.65
C ALA A 103 -8.56 16.65 -15.48
N SER A 104 -8.00 17.81 -15.77
CA SER A 104 -7.66 18.83 -14.75
C SER A 104 -8.82 19.76 -14.43
N GLY A 105 -9.84 19.87 -15.28
CA GLY A 105 -10.92 20.82 -15.12
C GLY A 105 -10.42 22.28 -15.11
N ASP A 106 -11.20 23.16 -14.49
CA ASP A 106 -10.88 24.60 -14.37
C ASP A 106 -10.14 24.94 -13.04
N SER A 107 -9.42 23.97 -12.44
CA SER A 107 -8.68 24.21 -11.20
C SER A 107 -7.40 25.02 -11.43
N ASP A 108 -6.92 25.74 -10.41
CA ASP A 108 -5.64 26.47 -10.43
C ASP A 108 -4.44 25.54 -10.68
N ASP A 109 -4.60 24.21 -10.45
CA ASP A 109 -3.61 23.17 -10.75
C ASP A 109 -3.62 22.73 -12.22
N ALA A 110 -4.44 23.36 -13.08
CA ALA A 110 -4.68 22.96 -14.48
C ALA A 110 -3.45 23.02 -15.40
N GLY A 111 -2.29 23.43 -14.90
CA GLY A 111 -1.05 23.51 -15.70
C GLY A 111 0.11 22.66 -15.17
N ARG A 112 -0.11 21.76 -14.20
CA ARG A 112 0.98 21.08 -13.51
C ARG A 112 0.97 19.58 -13.71
N SER A 113 2.10 19.07 -14.17
CA SER A 113 2.32 17.65 -14.40
C SER A 113 2.71 16.90 -13.12
N MET A 114 2.53 15.59 -13.15
CA MET A 114 3.15 14.67 -12.22
C MET A 114 4.14 13.78 -12.99
N ILE A 115 5.28 13.51 -12.39
CA ILE A 115 6.29 12.61 -12.96
C ILE A 115 6.77 11.64 -11.90
N THR A 116 6.83 10.35 -12.25
CA THR A 116 7.50 9.32 -11.46
C THR A 116 8.50 8.55 -12.31
N VAL A 117 9.60 8.15 -11.68
CA VAL A 117 10.51 7.15 -12.23
C VAL A 117 10.33 5.89 -11.42
N ASN A 118 10.16 4.77 -12.10
CA ASN A 118 9.68 3.53 -11.54
C ASN A 118 10.58 2.37 -12.00
N TRP A 119 10.93 1.46 -11.10
CA TRP A 119 11.80 0.31 -11.37
C TRP A 119 11.20 -0.97 -10.80
N VAL A 120 11.22 -2.05 -11.54
CA VAL A 120 11.07 -3.38 -10.95
C VAL A 120 12.41 -3.74 -10.30
N VAL A 121 12.42 -3.96 -9.00
CA VAL A 121 13.64 -4.13 -8.20
C VAL A 121 13.77 -5.52 -7.58
N GLY A 122 12.74 -6.37 -7.67
CA GLY A 122 12.81 -7.71 -7.09
C GLY A 122 11.54 -8.54 -7.30
N ASP A 123 11.47 -9.64 -6.55
CA ASP A 123 10.33 -10.57 -6.49
C ASP A 123 9.98 -10.78 -5.00
N VAL A 124 8.70 -10.75 -4.64
CA VAL A 124 8.22 -10.92 -3.26
C VAL A 124 8.61 -12.27 -2.65
N LEU A 125 8.88 -13.28 -3.48
CA LEU A 125 9.35 -14.59 -3.02
C LEU A 125 10.80 -14.55 -2.51
N ASN A 126 11.61 -13.55 -2.91
CA ASN A 126 12.93 -13.32 -2.35
C ASN A 126 12.85 -12.42 -1.10
N THR A 127 12.44 -13.00 0.02
CA THR A 127 12.13 -12.28 1.25
C THR A 127 13.33 -11.61 1.93
N ASP A 128 14.54 -12.10 1.69
CA ASP A 128 15.78 -11.49 2.21
C ASP A 128 16.10 -10.18 1.47
N ASP A 129 16.00 -10.20 0.15
CA ASP A 129 16.22 -9.00 -0.66
C ASP A 129 15.08 -7.97 -0.46
N THR A 130 13.83 -8.41 -0.29
CA THR A 130 12.71 -7.47 -0.01
C THR A 130 12.90 -6.73 1.31
N LEU A 131 13.46 -7.38 2.36
CA LEU A 131 13.78 -6.71 3.61
C LEU A 131 14.87 -5.66 3.41
N ALA A 132 15.95 -6.00 2.70
CA ALA A 132 17.05 -5.07 2.40
C ALA A 132 16.57 -3.88 1.55
N LEU A 133 15.73 -4.15 0.53
CA LEU A 133 15.12 -3.12 -0.30
C LEU A 133 14.18 -2.20 0.50
N SER A 134 13.47 -2.73 1.51
CA SER A 134 12.64 -1.91 2.40
C SER A 134 13.47 -0.93 3.22
N VAL A 135 14.64 -1.37 3.73
CA VAL A 135 15.60 -0.46 4.40
C VAL A 135 16.11 0.58 3.43
N LEU A 136 16.53 0.16 2.23
CA LEU A 136 17.02 1.08 1.20
C LEU A 136 15.95 2.13 0.82
N SER A 137 14.70 1.72 0.66
CA SER A 137 13.59 2.65 0.41
C SER A 137 13.44 3.68 1.53
N HIS A 138 13.55 3.23 2.80
CA HIS A 138 13.51 4.14 3.95
C HIS A 138 14.70 5.12 3.96
N ILE A 139 15.91 4.65 3.64
CA ILE A 139 17.09 5.50 3.49
C ILE A 139 16.84 6.57 2.41
N LEU A 140 16.31 6.19 1.25
CA LEU A 140 16.15 7.08 0.11
C LEU A 140 15.06 8.14 0.31
N ILE A 141 13.90 7.77 0.85
CA ILE A 141 12.72 8.65 0.89
C ILE A 141 11.90 8.59 2.19
N GLY A 142 12.27 7.74 3.16
CA GLY A 142 11.43 7.44 4.33
C GLY A 142 11.25 8.58 5.32
N THR A 143 12.17 9.55 5.35
CA THR A 143 12.15 10.71 6.26
C THR A 143 12.36 12.02 5.52
N PRO A 144 12.01 13.18 6.09
CA PRO A 144 12.34 14.48 5.49
C PRO A 144 13.84 14.70 5.25
N ALA A 145 14.71 14.04 6.03
CA ALA A 145 16.17 14.11 5.89
C ALA A 145 16.72 13.11 4.85
N SER A 146 15.90 12.17 4.38
CA SER A 146 16.31 11.17 3.38
C SER A 146 16.80 11.83 2.09
N PRO A 147 17.98 11.42 1.57
CA PRO A 147 18.71 12.20 0.57
C PRO A 147 17.95 12.41 -0.73
N LEU A 148 17.27 11.40 -1.24
CA LEU A 148 16.51 11.53 -2.49
C LEU A 148 15.26 12.40 -2.28
N ARG A 149 14.54 12.19 -1.17
CA ARG A 149 13.41 13.05 -0.80
C ARG A 149 13.84 14.50 -0.66
N LYS A 150 14.91 14.74 0.09
CA LYS A 150 15.46 16.09 0.32
C LYS A 150 15.86 16.75 -1.00
N ALA A 151 16.61 16.06 -1.86
CA ALA A 151 17.02 16.60 -3.14
C ALA A 151 15.82 16.99 -4.02
N LEU A 152 14.77 16.16 -4.06
CA LEU A 152 13.56 16.45 -4.84
C LEU A 152 12.81 17.67 -4.28
N ILE A 153 12.58 17.73 -2.97
CA ILE A 153 11.84 18.85 -2.33
C ILE A 153 12.64 20.15 -2.41
N ASP A 154 13.93 20.14 -2.07
CA ASP A 154 14.78 21.34 -2.07
C ASP A 154 15.02 21.90 -3.47
N SER A 155 14.80 21.10 -4.52
CA SER A 155 14.92 21.54 -5.91
C SER A 155 13.93 22.63 -6.30
N GLY A 156 12.76 22.66 -5.65
CA GLY A 156 11.66 23.56 -6.01
C GLY A 156 11.06 23.29 -7.40
N LEU A 157 11.34 22.13 -8.01
CA LEU A 157 10.84 21.77 -9.33
C LEU A 157 9.36 21.33 -9.33
N GLY A 158 8.85 20.94 -8.18
CA GLY A 158 7.46 20.54 -7.95
C GLY A 158 7.00 20.95 -6.56
N GLU A 159 5.79 20.56 -6.20
CA GLU A 159 5.14 20.94 -4.93
C GLU A 159 5.36 19.92 -3.83
N ASP A 160 5.32 18.63 -4.16
CA ASP A 160 5.47 17.54 -3.19
C ASP A 160 5.89 16.25 -3.90
N LEU A 161 6.33 15.26 -3.10
CA LEU A 161 6.62 13.94 -3.61
C LEU A 161 5.34 13.24 -4.09
N VAL A 162 5.52 12.40 -5.09
CA VAL A 162 4.55 11.41 -5.56
C VAL A 162 5.27 10.09 -5.81
N GLY A 163 4.55 8.99 -5.70
CA GLY A 163 5.13 7.65 -5.67
C GLY A 163 5.31 7.13 -4.25
N GLY A 164 4.94 5.87 -4.02
CA GLY A 164 4.88 5.24 -2.68
C GLY A 164 6.21 4.73 -2.15
N GLY A 165 7.30 4.87 -2.91
CA GLY A 165 8.55 4.19 -2.61
C GLY A 165 8.47 2.72 -3.01
N MET A 166 8.70 1.82 -2.06
CA MET A 166 8.64 0.37 -2.29
C MET A 166 7.21 -0.15 -2.28
N GLU A 167 6.83 -0.82 -3.35
CA GLU A 167 5.55 -1.52 -3.51
C GLU A 167 5.77 -3.03 -3.58
N MET A 168 5.01 -3.77 -2.74
CA MET A 168 5.15 -5.22 -2.57
C MET A 168 3.80 -5.96 -2.59
N ASP A 169 2.74 -5.29 -3.07
CA ASP A 169 1.40 -5.89 -3.10
C ASP A 169 1.14 -6.69 -4.40
N VAL A 170 2.12 -6.67 -5.31
CA VAL A 170 2.19 -7.49 -6.52
C VAL A 170 3.44 -8.37 -6.46
N ARG A 171 3.55 -9.35 -7.37
CA ARG A 171 4.67 -10.29 -7.37
C ARG A 171 6.01 -9.60 -7.61
N GLU A 172 6.09 -8.77 -8.64
CA GLU A 172 7.25 -7.96 -8.94
C GLU A 172 7.32 -6.79 -7.96
N VAL A 173 8.32 -6.82 -7.08
CA VAL A 173 8.59 -5.68 -6.20
C VAL A 173 9.07 -4.51 -7.03
N TYR A 174 8.41 -3.37 -6.91
CA TYR A 174 8.85 -2.17 -7.61
C TYR A 174 9.03 -0.98 -6.68
N PHE A 175 9.86 -0.03 -7.11
CA PHE A 175 10.07 1.24 -6.43
C PHE A 175 9.60 2.38 -7.32
N SER A 176 8.86 3.32 -6.74
CA SER A 176 8.26 4.47 -7.43
C SER A 176 8.52 5.75 -6.64
N THR A 177 9.06 6.77 -7.29
CA THR A 177 9.20 8.11 -6.69
C THR A 177 9.29 9.19 -7.75
N GLY A 178 8.91 10.41 -7.38
CA GLY A 178 8.93 11.57 -8.24
C GLY A 178 8.29 12.79 -7.60
N LEU A 179 7.83 13.73 -8.42
CA LEU A 179 7.21 14.97 -7.98
C LEU A 179 5.85 15.18 -8.65
N LYS A 180 4.93 15.77 -7.90
CA LYS A 180 3.69 16.39 -8.40
C LYS A 180 3.80 17.92 -8.38
N GLY A 181 2.89 18.58 -9.09
CA GLY A 181 2.91 20.04 -9.20
C GLY A 181 4.06 20.57 -10.05
N VAL A 182 4.53 19.80 -11.03
CA VAL A 182 5.71 20.10 -11.87
C VAL A 182 5.28 20.89 -13.10
N ALA A 183 5.94 22.03 -13.35
CA ALA A 183 5.76 22.75 -14.62
C ALA A 183 6.31 21.92 -15.79
N GLN A 184 5.62 21.98 -16.94
CA GLN A 184 5.92 21.13 -18.11
C GLN A 184 7.39 21.21 -18.54
N GLU A 185 8.00 22.39 -18.52
CA GLU A 185 9.41 22.62 -18.88
C GLU A 185 10.40 22.03 -17.89
N ASN A 186 9.95 21.63 -16.70
CA ASN A 186 10.79 21.08 -15.63
C ASN A 186 10.74 19.54 -15.53
N VAL A 187 9.87 18.88 -16.28
CA VAL A 187 9.66 17.42 -16.17
C VAL A 187 10.97 16.65 -16.39
N ASP A 188 11.75 16.98 -17.42
CA ASP A 188 13.04 16.31 -17.71
C ASP A 188 14.08 16.58 -16.64
N ARG A 189 14.02 17.75 -15.98
CA ARG A 189 14.93 18.10 -14.89
C ARG A 189 14.69 17.26 -13.64
N VAL A 190 13.43 16.89 -13.35
CA VAL A 190 13.10 16.01 -12.23
C VAL A 190 13.70 14.61 -12.43
N GLU A 191 13.54 14.02 -13.62
CA GLU A 191 14.13 12.71 -13.93
C GLU A 191 15.67 12.75 -13.82
N THR A 192 16.30 13.78 -14.39
CA THR A 192 17.75 13.97 -14.31
C THR A 192 18.23 14.11 -12.87
N LEU A 193 17.59 14.97 -12.08
CA LEU A 193 17.92 15.16 -10.64
C LEU A 193 17.85 13.86 -9.86
N LEU A 194 16.79 13.08 -10.08
CA LEU A 194 16.58 11.81 -9.39
C LEU A 194 17.70 10.81 -9.72
N LEU A 195 18.03 10.63 -11.00
CA LEU A 195 19.08 9.71 -11.43
C LEU A 195 20.47 10.18 -10.99
N ASP A 196 20.76 11.47 -11.06
CA ASP A 196 22.04 12.06 -10.58
C ASP A 196 22.20 11.90 -9.07
N THR A 197 21.12 12.07 -8.29
CA THR A 197 21.13 11.85 -6.85
C THR A 197 21.43 10.39 -6.51
N LEU A 198 20.76 9.44 -7.15
CA LEU A 198 21.04 8.02 -6.98
C LEU A 198 22.49 7.69 -7.34
N LYS A 199 23.01 8.28 -8.43
CA LYS A 199 24.38 8.10 -8.86
C LYS A 199 25.39 8.66 -7.83
N SER A 200 25.14 9.87 -7.31
CA SER A 200 25.99 10.47 -6.27
C SER A 200 26.03 9.60 -5.01
N LEU A 201 24.87 9.11 -4.54
CA LEU A 201 24.80 8.19 -3.40
C LEU A 201 25.60 6.90 -3.65
N ALA A 202 25.48 6.32 -4.85
CA ALA A 202 26.22 5.12 -5.20
C ALA A 202 27.73 5.36 -5.33
N ASP A 203 28.18 6.53 -5.76
CA ASP A 203 29.61 6.86 -5.95
C ASP A 203 30.27 7.37 -4.67
N GLU A 204 29.64 8.32 -3.99
CA GLU A 204 30.20 9.04 -2.84
C GLU A 204 29.94 8.32 -1.51
N GLY A 205 28.86 7.52 -1.43
CA GLY A 205 28.45 6.77 -0.24
C GLY A 205 27.23 7.35 0.45
N ILE A 206 26.63 6.51 1.30
CA ILE A 206 25.51 6.86 2.18
C ILE A 206 26.08 7.10 3.58
N ASP A 207 25.55 8.10 4.28
CA ASP A 207 25.93 8.36 5.67
C ASP A 207 25.63 7.13 6.55
N PRO A 208 26.64 6.56 7.23
CA PRO A 208 26.46 5.40 8.11
C PRO A 208 25.44 5.62 9.22
N GLU A 209 25.31 6.85 9.77
CA GLU A 209 24.33 7.17 10.80
C GLU A 209 22.89 7.05 10.24
N MET A 210 22.69 7.44 8.99
CA MET A 210 21.40 7.29 8.31
C MET A 210 21.05 5.82 8.05
N VAL A 211 22.03 5.00 7.70
CA VAL A 211 21.84 3.55 7.54
C VAL A 211 21.44 2.93 8.88
N GLU A 212 22.17 3.25 9.96
CA GLU A 212 21.86 2.76 11.32
C GLU A 212 20.47 3.22 11.77
N ALA A 213 20.11 4.47 11.59
CA ALA A 213 18.81 5.01 11.94
C ALA A 213 17.69 4.31 11.18
N SER A 214 17.86 4.04 9.88
CA SER A 214 16.88 3.33 9.05
C SER A 214 16.72 1.88 9.47
N MET A 215 17.82 1.20 9.78
CA MET A 215 17.80 -0.18 10.30
C MET A 215 17.06 -0.25 11.65
N ASN A 216 17.37 0.68 12.57
CA ASN A 216 16.72 0.74 13.89
C ASN A 216 15.23 1.04 13.76
N THR A 217 14.83 1.95 12.89
CA THR A 217 13.42 2.29 12.64
C THR A 217 12.64 1.08 12.12
N LEU A 218 13.21 0.35 11.16
CA LEU A 218 12.57 -0.83 10.62
C LEU A 218 12.50 -1.96 11.66
N GLU A 219 13.58 -2.23 12.39
CA GLU A 219 13.60 -3.23 13.46
C GLU A 219 12.57 -2.90 14.54
N PHE A 220 12.49 -1.65 14.98
CA PHE A 220 11.49 -1.20 15.94
C PHE A 220 10.09 -1.44 15.41
N SER A 221 9.78 -1.04 14.19
CA SER A 221 8.47 -1.26 13.56
C SER A 221 8.08 -2.73 13.47
N LEU A 222 9.03 -3.61 13.13
CA LEU A 222 8.80 -5.06 13.06
C LEU A 222 8.53 -5.67 14.44
N ARG A 223 9.26 -5.22 15.49
CA ARG A 223 9.10 -5.69 16.87
C ARG A 223 7.83 -5.18 17.54
N GLU A 224 7.57 -3.89 17.42
CA GLU A 224 6.39 -3.26 18.00
C GLU A 224 5.10 -3.78 17.33
N ASN A 225 5.17 -3.98 16.00
CA ASN A 225 4.05 -4.41 15.19
C ASN A 225 2.78 -3.59 15.49
N ASN A 226 2.96 -2.26 15.57
CA ASN A 226 1.87 -1.32 15.71
C ASN A 226 1.11 -1.23 14.39
N THR A 227 -0.15 -1.60 14.42
CA THR A 227 -1.01 -1.63 13.23
C THR A 227 -1.95 -0.41 13.15
N GLY A 228 -1.77 0.56 14.05
CA GLY A 228 -2.62 1.74 14.13
C GLY A 228 -4.09 1.37 14.38
N SER A 229 -4.98 1.87 13.55
CA SER A 229 -6.42 1.58 13.60
C SER A 229 -6.82 0.25 12.95
N TYR A 230 -5.91 -0.42 12.25
CA TYR A 230 -6.21 -1.68 11.58
C TYR A 230 -6.15 -2.88 12.53
N PRO A 231 -7.07 -3.84 12.42
CA PRO A 231 -6.99 -5.10 13.20
C PRO A 231 -5.66 -5.81 12.92
N ARG A 232 -4.98 -6.23 14.00
CA ARG A 232 -3.66 -6.91 13.88
C ARG A 232 -3.72 -8.13 12.97
N GLY A 233 -4.77 -8.95 13.09
CA GLY A 233 -4.95 -10.13 12.24
C GLY A 233 -5.04 -9.81 10.75
N LEU A 234 -5.66 -8.68 10.38
CA LEU A 234 -5.72 -8.21 9.00
C LEU A 234 -4.31 -7.87 8.45
N ILE A 235 -3.52 -7.14 9.22
CA ILE A 235 -2.15 -6.79 8.79
C ILE A 235 -1.26 -8.01 8.68
N LEU A 236 -1.36 -8.97 9.61
CA LEU A 236 -0.62 -10.22 9.51
C LEU A 236 -1.06 -11.05 8.30
N MET A 237 -2.36 -11.08 7.99
CA MET A 237 -2.88 -11.71 6.79
C MET A 237 -2.30 -11.10 5.52
N LEU A 238 -2.33 -9.76 5.40
CA LEU A 238 -1.78 -9.06 4.24
C LEU A 238 -0.28 -9.33 4.06
N ARG A 239 0.49 -9.38 5.15
CA ARG A 239 1.91 -9.76 5.10
C ARG A 239 2.10 -11.20 4.62
N ALA A 240 1.30 -12.15 5.13
CA ALA A 240 1.36 -13.55 4.71
C ALA A 240 0.97 -13.72 3.25
N LEU A 241 -0.05 -13.00 2.78
CA LEU A 241 -0.53 -13.07 1.40
C LEU A 241 0.52 -12.64 0.36
N ARG A 242 1.45 -11.75 0.70
CA ARG A 242 2.50 -11.28 -0.24
C ARG A 242 3.28 -12.42 -0.90
N THR A 243 3.58 -13.47 -0.17
CA THR A 243 4.24 -14.66 -0.72
C THR A 243 3.26 -15.77 -1.06
N TRP A 244 2.21 -15.93 -0.24
CA TRP A 244 1.28 -17.05 -0.35
C TRP A 244 0.48 -17.04 -1.64
N LEU A 245 0.07 -15.87 -2.14
CA LEU A 245 -0.62 -15.72 -3.44
C LEU A 245 0.19 -16.29 -4.61
N TYR A 246 1.51 -16.31 -4.49
CA TYR A 246 2.44 -16.77 -5.54
C TYR A 246 3.09 -18.12 -5.21
N GLY A 247 2.48 -18.91 -4.31
CA GLY A 247 2.93 -20.25 -3.94
C GLY A 247 4.10 -20.30 -2.94
N GLY A 248 4.47 -19.15 -2.35
CA GLY A 248 5.45 -19.09 -1.27
C GLY A 248 4.86 -19.47 0.09
N ASP A 249 5.73 -19.66 1.07
CA ASP A 249 5.35 -19.97 2.45
C ASP A 249 4.76 -18.71 3.13
N PRO A 250 3.50 -18.76 3.64
CA PRO A 250 2.87 -17.63 4.31
C PRO A 250 3.51 -17.23 5.64
N VAL A 251 4.27 -18.13 6.28
CA VAL A 251 4.89 -17.88 7.58
C VAL A 251 6.20 -17.11 7.44
N VAL A 252 6.93 -17.31 6.34
CA VAL A 252 8.23 -16.67 6.12
C VAL A 252 8.18 -15.14 6.21
N PRO A 253 7.21 -14.42 5.62
CA PRO A 253 7.14 -12.97 5.76
C PRO A 253 6.86 -12.48 7.19
N LEU A 254 6.32 -13.35 8.04
CA LEU A 254 5.99 -13.02 9.43
C LEU A 254 7.19 -13.20 10.38
N ALA A 255 8.13 -14.11 10.05
CA ALA A 255 9.34 -14.37 10.83
C ALA A 255 10.48 -13.46 10.36
N PHE A 256 10.71 -12.35 11.04
CA PHE A 256 11.67 -11.32 10.60
C PHE A 256 13.05 -11.43 11.24
N GLU A 257 13.19 -12.04 12.42
CA GLU A 257 14.42 -12.00 13.23
C GLU A 257 15.63 -12.58 12.51
N ALA A 258 15.49 -13.79 11.93
CA ALA A 258 16.59 -14.45 11.21
C ALA A 258 17.04 -13.63 10.00
N ARG A 259 16.07 -13.07 9.24
CA ARG A 259 16.35 -12.24 8.05
C ARG A 259 17.02 -10.92 8.43
N LEU A 260 16.59 -10.31 9.53
CA LEU A 260 17.21 -9.11 10.05
C LEU A 260 18.67 -9.38 10.50
N SER A 261 18.92 -10.53 11.16
CA SER A 261 20.29 -10.96 11.51
C SER A 261 21.15 -11.14 10.26
N THR A 262 20.63 -11.85 9.26
CA THR A 262 21.34 -12.03 7.97
C THR A 262 21.65 -10.68 7.30
N LEU A 263 20.71 -9.72 7.33
CA LEU A 263 20.94 -8.38 6.77
C LEU A 263 22.04 -7.65 7.53
N LYS A 264 22.07 -7.71 8.86
CA LYS A 264 23.12 -7.12 9.69
C LYS A 264 24.50 -7.72 9.38
N GLU A 265 24.58 -9.04 9.23
CA GLU A 265 25.81 -9.73 8.83
C GLU A 265 26.30 -9.30 7.43
N ARG A 266 25.38 -9.12 6.46
CA ARG A 266 25.71 -8.58 5.12
C ARG A 266 26.29 -7.18 5.19
N LEU A 267 25.74 -6.31 6.04
CA LEU A 267 26.22 -4.94 6.24
C LEU A 267 27.61 -4.92 6.90
N GLU A 268 27.84 -5.76 7.90
CA GLU A 268 29.16 -5.90 8.51
C GLU A 268 30.22 -6.39 7.52
N GLY A 269 29.85 -7.34 6.65
CA GLY A 269 30.73 -7.88 5.62
C GLY A 269 30.98 -6.96 4.42
N ASN A 270 30.06 -6.04 4.13
CA ASN A 270 30.15 -5.09 3.03
C ASN A 270 29.62 -3.70 3.46
N PRO A 271 30.50 -2.77 3.88
CA PRO A 271 30.10 -1.41 4.26
C PRO A 271 29.43 -0.61 3.14
N ARG A 272 29.56 -1.04 1.88
CA ARG A 272 28.93 -0.40 0.71
C ARG A 272 27.73 -1.20 0.18
N PHE A 273 27.12 -1.99 1.01
CA PHE A 273 26.03 -2.89 0.61
C PHE A 273 24.85 -2.15 -0.06
N PHE A 274 24.42 -1.05 0.51
CA PHE A 274 23.29 -0.29 -0.04
C PHE A 274 23.67 0.50 -1.29
N GLU A 275 24.89 1.00 -1.40
CA GLU A 275 25.39 1.62 -2.63
C GLU A 275 25.45 0.61 -3.79
N ASP A 276 25.91 -0.62 -3.51
CA ASP A 276 25.89 -1.70 -4.49
C ASP A 276 24.46 -2.08 -4.90
N MET A 277 23.52 -2.02 -3.95
CA MET A 277 22.10 -2.21 -4.26
C MET A 277 21.55 -1.07 -5.14
N ILE A 278 21.92 0.19 -4.88
CA ILE A 278 21.52 1.31 -5.75
C ILE A 278 22.04 1.07 -7.18
N ARG A 279 23.30 0.68 -7.34
CA ARG A 279 23.84 0.37 -8.68
C ARG A 279 23.03 -0.72 -9.36
N ARG A 280 22.86 -1.86 -8.70
CA ARG A 280 22.23 -3.05 -9.28
C ARG A 280 20.75 -2.84 -9.58
N HIS A 281 19.97 -2.24 -8.66
CA HIS A 281 18.52 -2.18 -8.76
C HIS A 281 17.99 -0.91 -9.42
N PHE A 282 18.78 0.15 -9.52
CA PHE A 282 18.35 1.44 -10.08
C PHE A 282 19.19 1.88 -11.28
N LEU A 283 20.52 1.94 -11.17
CA LEU A 283 21.36 2.54 -12.20
C LEU A 283 21.60 1.59 -13.38
N ASP A 284 21.93 0.31 -13.08
CA ASP A 284 22.22 -0.73 -14.08
C ASP A 284 20.95 -1.52 -14.47
N ASN A 285 19.79 -1.09 -14.00
CA ASN A 285 18.52 -1.76 -14.23
C ASN A 285 17.78 -1.16 -15.42
N SER A 286 17.65 -1.94 -16.50
CA SER A 286 16.88 -1.54 -17.69
C SER A 286 15.37 -1.62 -17.51
N HIS A 287 14.87 -2.38 -16.51
CA HIS A 287 13.43 -2.46 -16.22
C HIS A 287 12.98 -1.22 -15.45
N ARG A 288 13.05 -0.09 -16.10
CA ARG A 288 12.71 1.24 -15.63
C ARG A 288 11.72 1.90 -16.57
N ILE A 289 10.75 2.60 -16.00
CA ILE A 289 9.83 3.42 -16.78
C ILE A 289 9.61 4.78 -16.11
N THR A 290 9.71 5.84 -16.91
CA THR A 290 9.31 7.19 -16.50
C THR A 290 7.87 7.40 -16.94
N VAL A 291 6.97 7.64 -15.98
CA VAL A 291 5.55 7.92 -16.22
C VAL A 291 5.29 9.39 -15.95
N ILE A 292 4.70 10.06 -16.94
CA ILE A 292 4.33 11.47 -16.86
C ILE A 292 2.81 11.57 -17.02
N MET A 293 2.18 12.31 -16.09
CA MET A 293 0.77 12.65 -16.15
C MET A 293 0.64 14.13 -16.45
N GLU A 294 0.13 14.45 -17.66
CA GLU A 294 -0.08 15.84 -18.09
C GLU A 294 -1.55 16.24 -17.88
N PRO A 295 -1.80 17.46 -17.40
CA PRO A 295 -3.16 17.97 -17.29
C PRO A 295 -3.76 18.25 -18.67
N ASP A 296 -5.01 17.85 -18.87
CA ASP A 296 -5.81 18.20 -20.05
C ASP A 296 -7.15 18.77 -19.59
N PRO A 297 -7.38 20.08 -19.74
CA PRO A 297 -8.62 20.71 -19.31
C PRO A 297 -9.84 20.29 -20.14
N GLU A 298 -9.64 19.80 -21.36
CA GLU A 298 -10.74 19.40 -22.24
C GLU A 298 -11.10 17.92 -22.09
N LEU A 299 -10.22 17.08 -21.53
CA LEU A 299 -10.37 15.63 -21.49
C LEU A 299 -11.68 15.21 -20.79
N GLY A 300 -12.05 15.87 -19.70
CA GLY A 300 -13.30 15.59 -18.96
C GLY A 300 -14.53 15.78 -19.87
N ALA A 301 -14.60 16.91 -20.53
CA ALA A 301 -15.70 17.21 -21.46
C ALA A 301 -15.72 16.26 -22.68
N GLN A 302 -14.55 15.88 -23.17
CA GLN A 302 -14.44 14.92 -24.29
C GLN A 302 -14.93 13.52 -23.88
N LEU A 303 -14.57 13.06 -22.69
CA LEU A 303 -15.03 11.76 -22.16
C LEU A 303 -16.55 11.75 -21.96
N GLU A 304 -17.12 12.80 -21.36
CA GLU A 304 -18.56 12.93 -21.18
C GLU A 304 -19.31 12.99 -22.52
N ALA A 305 -18.76 13.73 -23.49
CA ALA A 305 -19.36 13.84 -24.82
C ALA A 305 -19.34 12.48 -25.55
N ARG A 306 -18.26 11.71 -25.43
CA ARG A 306 -18.15 10.36 -26.00
C ARG A 306 -19.16 9.41 -25.37
N GLU A 307 -19.29 9.40 -24.04
CA GLU A 307 -20.25 8.57 -23.35
C GLU A 307 -21.68 8.95 -23.75
N ARG A 308 -22.02 10.24 -23.76
CA ARG A 308 -23.34 10.71 -24.20
C ARG A 308 -23.66 10.30 -25.61
N ALA A 309 -22.71 10.44 -26.55
CA ALA A 309 -22.91 10.01 -27.94
C ALA A 309 -23.18 8.52 -28.05
N ARG A 310 -22.43 7.67 -27.32
CA ARG A 310 -22.65 6.23 -27.23
C ARG A 310 -24.04 5.89 -26.71
N LEU A 311 -24.47 6.54 -25.62
CA LEU A 311 -25.79 6.32 -25.03
C LEU A 311 -26.93 6.78 -25.94
N ASP A 312 -26.76 7.90 -26.65
CA ASP A 312 -27.73 8.41 -27.63
C ASP A 312 -27.87 7.45 -28.82
N GLU A 313 -26.76 6.87 -29.31
CA GLU A 313 -26.76 5.86 -30.36
C GLU A 313 -27.53 4.59 -29.93
N ILE A 314 -27.22 4.05 -28.74
CA ILE A 314 -27.92 2.90 -28.17
C ILE A 314 -29.41 3.20 -28.04
N ARG A 315 -29.77 4.36 -27.49
CA ARG A 315 -31.16 4.80 -27.32
C ARG A 315 -31.89 4.93 -28.65
N ALA A 316 -31.24 5.45 -29.67
CA ALA A 316 -31.85 5.60 -31.00
C ALA A 316 -32.16 4.25 -31.67
N GLY A 317 -31.42 3.18 -31.31
CA GLY A 317 -31.66 1.82 -31.76
C GLY A 317 -32.75 1.07 -31.01
N MET A 318 -33.23 1.58 -29.86
CA MET A 318 -34.22 0.92 -29.02
C MET A 318 -35.65 1.25 -29.46
N SER A 319 -36.52 0.27 -29.37
CA SER A 319 -37.98 0.43 -29.47
C SER A 319 -38.54 1.09 -28.20
N GLU A 320 -39.76 1.62 -28.27
CA GLU A 320 -40.46 2.18 -27.10
C GLU A 320 -40.68 1.16 -25.99
N ASP A 321 -40.90 -0.12 -26.35
CA ASP A 321 -41.09 -1.20 -25.38
C ASP A 321 -39.76 -1.54 -24.65
N GLU A 322 -38.64 -1.53 -25.36
CA GLU A 322 -37.32 -1.74 -24.77
C GLU A 322 -36.95 -0.59 -23.83
N LEU A 323 -37.18 0.64 -24.23
CA LEU A 323 -36.97 1.83 -23.35
C LEU A 323 -37.85 1.73 -22.09
N ARG A 324 -39.09 1.31 -22.21
CA ARG A 324 -39.98 1.14 -21.05
C ARG A 324 -39.46 0.06 -20.12
N ARG A 325 -39.03 -1.07 -20.67
CA ARG A 325 -38.43 -2.17 -19.90
C ARG A 325 -37.20 -1.73 -19.12
N VAL A 326 -36.27 -1.01 -19.74
CA VAL A 326 -35.07 -0.45 -19.07
C VAL A 326 -35.46 0.47 -17.90
N GLN A 327 -36.49 1.32 -18.09
CA GLN A 327 -36.99 2.20 -17.02
C GLN A 327 -37.59 1.40 -15.85
N GLU A 328 -38.38 0.35 -16.14
CA GLU A 328 -39.00 -0.49 -15.12
C GLU A 328 -37.95 -1.32 -14.35
N GLU A 329 -36.95 -1.85 -15.05
CA GLU A 329 -35.82 -2.58 -14.46
C GLU A 329 -34.98 -1.68 -13.56
N MET A 330 -34.67 -0.46 -14.00
CA MET A 330 -33.94 0.54 -13.19
C MET A 330 -34.72 0.94 -11.94
N GLN A 331 -36.04 1.19 -12.06
CA GLN A 331 -36.88 1.49 -10.90
C GLN A 331 -36.96 0.30 -9.92
N THR A 332 -37.00 -0.90 -10.44
CA THR A 332 -37.01 -2.13 -9.64
C THR A 332 -35.69 -2.31 -8.90
N LEU A 333 -34.55 -2.14 -9.60
CA LEU A 333 -33.22 -2.19 -9.00
C LEU A 333 -33.07 -1.13 -7.89
N LYS A 334 -33.45 0.10 -8.16
CA LYS A 334 -33.42 1.18 -7.17
C LYS A 334 -34.24 0.85 -5.92
N ARG A 335 -35.45 0.32 -6.12
CA ARG A 335 -36.32 -0.09 -5.00
C ARG A 335 -35.69 -1.24 -4.20
N MET A 336 -35.07 -2.22 -4.88
CA MET A 336 -34.38 -3.32 -4.18
C MET A 336 -33.21 -2.80 -3.34
N GLN A 337 -32.42 -1.85 -3.87
CA GLN A 337 -31.29 -1.23 -3.15
C GLN A 337 -31.73 -0.38 -1.95
N GLU A 338 -32.87 0.30 -2.05
CA GLU A 338 -33.42 1.19 -1.01
C GLU A 338 -34.29 0.43 0.01
N THR A 339 -34.71 -0.80 -0.29
CA THR A 339 -35.56 -1.58 0.63
C THR A 339 -34.69 -2.25 1.70
N PRO A 340 -34.89 -1.92 2.99
CA PRO A 340 -34.18 -2.61 4.07
C PRO A 340 -34.45 -4.12 4.07
N ASP A 341 -33.45 -4.87 4.50
CA ASP A 341 -33.62 -6.31 4.71
C ASP A 341 -34.73 -6.61 5.73
N PRO A 342 -35.50 -7.66 5.54
CA PRO A 342 -36.56 -8.04 6.49
C PRO A 342 -35.96 -8.40 7.86
N PRO A 343 -36.69 -8.15 8.97
CA PRO A 343 -36.21 -8.41 10.33
C PRO A 343 -35.69 -9.84 10.54
N GLU A 344 -36.28 -10.83 9.87
CA GLU A 344 -35.88 -12.23 9.93
C GLU A 344 -34.49 -12.46 9.33
N ALA A 345 -34.16 -11.76 8.25
CA ALA A 345 -32.82 -11.80 7.66
C ALA A 345 -31.79 -11.10 8.56
N LEU A 346 -32.14 -9.93 9.09
CA LEU A 346 -31.27 -9.21 10.03
C LEU A 346 -31.01 -10.01 11.32
N ALA A 347 -32.00 -10.78 11.80
CA ALA A 347 -31.86 -11.62 12.97
C ALA A 347 -30.88 -12.81 12.79
N THR A 348 -30.47 -13.11 11.56
CA THR A 348 -29.42 -14.13 11.30
C THR A 348 -28.01 -13.61 11.57
N ILE A 349 -27.84 -12.30 11.66
CA ILE A 349 -26.54 -11.66 11.96
C ILE A 349 -26.28 -11.83 13.47
N PRO A 350 -25.16 -12.45 13.88
CA PRO A 350 -24.81 -12.56 15.30
C PRO A 350 -24.68 -11.17 15.95
N SER A 351 -25.34 -10.98 17.09
CA SER A 351 -25.28 -9.75 17.86
C SER A 351 -24.71 -10.02 19.24
N LEU A 352 -23.83 -9.15 19.70
CA LEU A 352 -23.30 -9.23 21.06
C LEU A 352 -24.41 -8.98 22.09
N LYS A 353 -24.40 -9.78 23.14
CA LYS A 353 -25.27 -9.64 24.30
C LYS A 353 -24.46 -9.21 25.52
N LEU A 354 -25.11 -8.72 26.56
CA LEU A 354 -24.43 -8.33 27.79
C LEU A 354 -23.64 -9.47 28.43
N GLU A 355 -24.11 -10.69 28.29
CA GLU A 355 -23.45 -11.91 28.78
C GLU A 355 -22.15 -12.26 28.05
N ASP A 356 -21.95 -11.75 26.83
CA ASP A 356 -20.73 -11.92 26.03
C ASP A 356 -19.62 -10.93 26.47
N LEU A 357 -19.96 -9.94 27.30
CA LEU A 357 -19.00 -8.98 27.83
C LEU A 357 -18.38 -9.51 29.11
N ASP A 358 -17.05 -9.47 29.20
CA ASP A 358 -16.38 -9.78 30.47
C ASP A 358 -16.79 -8.74 31.54
N PRO A 359 -17.45 -9.17 32.64
CA PRO A 359 -17.88 -8.27 33.69
C PRO A 359 -16.70 -7.70 34.51
N LYS A 360 -15.49 -8.22 34.32
CA LYS A 360 -14.29 -7.76 35.01
C LYS A 360 -13.52 -6.75 34.16
N ILE A 361 -13.20 -5.62 34.75
CA ILE A 361 -12.29 -4.65 34.17
C ILE A 361 -10.91 -5.30 34.04
N LYS A 362 -10.34 -5.27 32.83
CA LYS A 362 -8.97 -5.70 32.59
C LYS A 362 -8.01 -4.77 33.33
N THR A 363 -7.27 -5.28 34.30
CA THR A 363 -6.26 -4.52 35.04
C THR A 363 -4.89 -4.73 34.41
N ILE A 364 -4.13 -3.66 34.32
CA ILE A 364 -2.73 -3.71 33.87
C ILE A 364 -1.88 -3.91 35.13
N PRO A 365 -0.98 -4.91 35.21
CA PRO A 365 -0.06 -5.08 36.31
C PRO A 365 0.75 -3.81 36.53
N CYS A 366 0.83 -3.33 37.77
CA CYS A 366 1.58 -2.13 38.13
C CYS A 366 2.22 -2.33 39.50
N GLU A 367 3.52 -2.12 39.57
CA GLU A 367 4.29 -2.12 40.83
C GLU A 367 4.89 -0.71 41.01
N GLU A 368 4.69 -0.12 42.16
CA GLU A 368 5.32 1.14 42.54
C GLU A 368 6.69 0.86 43.14
N VAL A 369 7.73 1.36 42.46
CA VAL A 369 9.12 1.23 42.89
C VAL A 369 9.78 2.60 43.02
N SER A 370 10.83 2.72 43.82
CA SER A 370 11.63 3.93 43.87
C SER A 370 12.93 3.73 43.07
N LEU A 371 13.10 4.53 42.03
CA LEU A 371 14.33 4.53 41.23
C LEU A 371 14.95 5.93 41.25
N ALA A 372 16.20 6.05 41.72
CA ALA A 372 16.91 7.31 41.86
C ALA A 372 16.08 8.41 42.58
N GLU A 373 15.45 8.04 43.73
CA GLU A 373 14.60 8.90 44.54
C GLU A 373 13.29 9.38 43.84
N THR A 374 12.97 8.80 42.68
CA THR A 374 11.75 9.11 41.94
C THR A 374 10.76 7.95 42.01
N THR A 375 9.49 8.25 42.22
CA THR A 375 8.40 7.25 42.15
C THR A 375 8.30 6.78 40.70
N THR A 376 8.44 5.47 40.53
CA THR A 376 8.38 4.82 39.22
C THR A 376 7.26 3.79 39.23
N LEU A 377 6.37 3.85 38.26
CA LEU A 377 5.36 2.82 38.01
C LEU A 377 5.94 1.82 37.00
N TYR A 378 6.19 0.61 37.48
CA TYR A 378 6.73 -0.48 36.68
C TYR A 378 5.62 -1.43 36.26
N HIS A 379 5.57 -1.69 34.93
CA HIS A 379 4.59 -2.57 34.30
C HIS A 379 5.34 -3.74 33.64
N ASP A 380 5.27 -4.92 34.28
CA ASP A 380 5.85 -6.14 33.72
C ASP A 380 4.92 -6.71 32.62
N LEU A 381 5.14 -6.26 31.40
CA LEU A 381 4.37 -6.62 30.24
C LEU A 381 5.28 -7.18 29.16
N PHE A 382 4.76 -8.11 28.35
CA PHE A 382 5.47 -8.58 27.17
C PHE A 382 5.49 -7.50 26.10
N THR A 383 6.67 -6.97 25.77
CA THR A 383 6.89 -5.87 24.84
C THR A 383 7.80 -6.24 23.66
N ASN A 384 8.06 -7.55 23.46
CA ASN A 384 8.93 -8.05 22.40
C ASN A 384 10.34 -7.43 22.37
N GLY A 385 10.91 -7.17 23.57
CA GLY A 385 12.25 -6.60 23.75
C GLY A 385 12.32 -5.06 23.60
N ILE A 386 11.18 -4.38 23.57
CA ILE A 386 11.12 -2.91 23.57
C ILE A 386 10.94 -2.41 25.00
N VAL A 387 11.70 -1.39 25.39
CA VAL A 387 11.51 -0.64 26.64
C VAL A 387 10.70 0.61 26.32
N TYR A 388 9.55 0.75 26.95
CA TYR A 388 8.74 1.97 26.93
C TYR A 388 9.03 2.77 28.20
N LEU A 389 9.45 4.01 28.06
CA LEU A 389 9.78 4.91 29.17
C LEU A 389 8.99 6.21 29.02
N ASP A 390 8.04 6.41 29.93
CA ASP A 390 7.28 7.64 30.05
C ASP A 390 7.83 8.51 31.19
N LEU A 391 8.22 9.74 30.90
CA LEU A 391 8.72 10.70 31.87
C LEU A 391 7.64 11.75 32.16
N GLY A 392 7.11 11.72 33.40
CA GLY A 392 6.13 12.70 33.88
C GLY A 392 6.78 13.86 34.62
N PHE A 393 6.57 15.08 34.17
CA PHE A 393 7.06 16.29 34.84
C PHE A 393 5.90 17.06 35.48
N ASP A 394 6.09 17.43 36.78
CA ASP A 394 5.11 18.26 37.47
C ASP A 394 5.18 19.72 36.94
N MET A 395 4.09 20.15 36.33
CA MET A 395 3.97 21.49 35.78
C MET A 395 3.74 22.60 36.79
N PHE A 396 3.43 22.26 38.07
CA PHE A 396 3.26 23.26 39.11
C PHE A 396 4.56 24.01 39.45
N SER A 397 5.71 23.42 39.12
CA SER A 397 7.02 24.09 39.28
C SER A 397 7.31 25.12 38.19
N LEU A 398 6.54 25.13 37.10
CA LEU A 398 6.75 26.03 35.96
C LEU A 398 6.08 27.38 36.21
N PRO A 399 6.77 28.53 36.03
CA PRO A 399 6.17 29.85 36.07
C PRO A 399 5.01 29.96 35.04
N GLN A 400 3.89 30.58 35.45
CA GLN A 400 2.68 30.66 34.65
C GLN A 400 2.92 31.26 33.25
N ASP A 401 3.85 32.20 33.12
CA ASP A 401 4.21 32.86 31.87
C ASP A 401 4.80 31.89 30.83
N TYR A 402 5.32 30.73 31.23
CA TYR A 402 5.88 29.72 30.35
C TYR A 402 4.89 28.61 29.95
N LEU A 403 3.73 28.51 30.61
CA LEU A 403 2.73 27.50 30.27
C LEU A 403 2.31 27.50 28.79
N PRO A 404 2.13 28.65 28.11
CA PRO A 404 1.78 28.68 26.69
C PRO A 404 2.84 28.06 25.76
N TYR A 405 4.10 27.98 26.22
CA TYR A 405 5.20 27.45 25.43
C TYR A 405 5.43 25.93 25.59
N VAL A 406 4.73 25.28 26.54
CA VAL A 406 4.97 23.86 26.84
C VAL A 406 4.75 22.98 25.62
N ASN A 407 3.66 23.18 24.88
CA ASN A 407 3.39 22.39 23.68
C ASN A 407 4.45 22.58 22.59
N LEU A 408 4.92 23.82 22.42
CA LEU A 408 6.01 24.12 21.48
C LEU A 408 7.32 23.47 21.94
N PHE A 409 7.65 23.56 23.22
CA PHE A 409 8.84 22.93 23.81
C PHE A 409 8.81 21.42 23.65
N SER A 410 7.67 20.77 23.95
CA SER A 410 7.51 19.32 23.81
C SER A 410 7.74 18.84 22.37
N ARG A 411 7.25 19.60 21.37
CA ARG A 411 7.54 19.30 19.96
C ARG A 411 9.01 19.51 19.61
N ALA A 412 9.57 20.65 19.97
CA ALA A 412 10.97 20.95 19.68
C ALA A 412 11.93 19.92 20.30
N LEU A 413 11.63 19.43 21.51
CA LEU A 413 12.46 18.43 22.20
C LEU A 413 12.52 17.08 21.45
N LEU A 414 11.50 16.74 20.67
CA LEU A 414 11.44 15.49 19.91
C LEU A 414 11.90 15.64 18.44
N GLU A 415 11.99 16.88 17.94
CA GLU A 415 12.32 17.18 16.55
C GLU A 415 13.74 17.77 16.37
N THR A 416 14.46 18.07 17.45
CA THR A 416 15.84 18.56 17.46
C THR A 416 16.80 17.53 18.02
#